data_0526b9e19d605f30a23a89a7b352683a
#
_entry.id   0526b9e19d605f30a23a89a7b352683a
#
_cell.length_a   1.000
_cell.length_b   1.000
_cell.length_c   1.000
_cell.angle_alpha   90.00
_cell.angle_beta   90.00
_cell.angle_gamma   90.00
#
_symmetry.space_group_name_H-M   'P 1'
#
loop_
_entity.id
_entity.type
_entity.pdbx_description
1 polymer ?
#
loop_
_entity_poly.entity_id
_entity_poly.type
_entity_poly.pdbx_seq_one_letter_code
_entity_poly.pdbx_strand_id
1 'polypeptide(L)'
;NPNYGTTAHDVSAMMVLFGTTFAMMQQQLGGKTFGYTAVGGNQSIPEAMANGLKKPVRFGANVVGIRSTGSGSEVQCADGTVFKADYVICSLPMSVLRRVHLDPLVTGAKGLAINTLASQPLSMLHLVVKKPFWLDDGRNPNIFSDGLAGMVVAERKGKTPQDITSLTIWVRGRNATWMDTLEPREAIAAIMADFYRVRPAARGKVEPKVYHSWCRDPFSAGDWAVWAPGQVSAFAGEVGKPHGRLHFCGEHTAVSNRGMEGAMESGERAAFEVLGLV
;
A
#
# COMPACT_ATOMS: atom_id res chain seq x y z
N ASN A 1 11.10 8.04 -10.51
CA ASN A 1 11.45 8.08 -9.10
C ASN A 1 11.05 6.75 -8.44
N PRO A 2 12.00 5.92 -7.99
CA PRO A 2 11.69 4.59 -7.44
C PRO A 2 10.80 4.61 -6.19
N ASN A 3 10.76 5.73 -5.47
CA ASN A 3 9.99 5.84 -4.24
C ASN A 3 8.50 6.14 -4.45
N TYR A 4 8.13 6.65 -5.62
CA TYR A 4 6.74 7.08 -5.88
C TYR A 4 6.09 6.34 -7.06
N GLY A 5 6.80 5.39 -7.68
CA GLY A 5 6.28 4.46 -8.68
C GLY A 5 5.65 5.08 -9.92
N THR A 6 5.96 6.34 -10.20
CA THR A 6 5.44 7.09 -11.33
C THR A 6 6.49 8.06 -11.87
N THR A 7 6.22 8.72 -12.97
CA THR A 7 7.14 9.72 -13.50
C THR A 7 7.18 10.96 -12.59
N ALA A 8 8.26 11.72 -12.66
CA ALA A 8 8.39 12.96 -11.86
C ALA A 8 7.30 14.00 -12.16
N HIS A 9 6.68 13.91 -13.34
CA HIS A 9 5.61 14.81 -13.76
C HIS A 9 4.22 14.42 -13.24
N ASP A 10 4.05 13.17 -12.84
CA ASP A 10 2.75 12.61 -12.43
C ASP A 10 2.55 12.65 -10.91
N VAL A 11 3.57 13.03 -10.14
CA VAL A 11 3.53 13.07 -8.68
C VAL A 11 3.67 14.46 -8.13
N SER A 12 2.90 14.80 -7.11
CA SER A 12 3.02 16.08 -6.40
C SER A 12 4.38 16.21 -5.72
N ALA A 13 5.07 17.35 -5.89
CA ALA A 13 6.29 17.68 -5.19
C ALA A 13 6.10 17.66 -3.65
N MET A 14 4.90 17.94 -3.17
CA MET A 14 4.57 17.89 -1.73
C MET A 14 4.76 16.50 -1.14
N MET A 15 4.50 15.42 -1.90
CA MET A 15 4.76 14.06 -1.43
C MET A 15 6.25 13.81 -1.20
N VAL A 16 7.10 14.36 -2.07
CA VAL A 16 8.57 14.23 -1.95
C VAL A 16 9.06 15.01 -0.74
N LEU A 17 8.62 16.26 -0.60
CA LEU A 17 8.99 17.12 0.53
C LEU A 17 8.55 16.51 1.86
N PHE A 18 7.30 16.06 1.96
CA PHE A 18 6.76 15.44 3.17
C PHE A 18 7.54 14.18 3.58
N GLY A 19 7.75 13.25 2.64
CA GLY A 19 8.50 12.02 2.91
C GLY A 19 9.96 12.28 3.31
N THR A 20 10.61 13.27 2.71
CA THR A 20 11.98 13.66 3.04
C THR A 20 12.05 14.28 4.43
N THR A 21 11.14 15.22 4.75
CA THR A 21 11.09 15.88 6.05
C THR A 21 10.84 14.87 7.17
N PHE A 22 9.91 13.94 6.96
CA PHE A 22 9.62 12.87 7.91
C PHE A 22 10.85 11.98 8.17
N ALA A 23 11.56 11.56 7.11
CA ALA A 23 12.78 10.79 7.24
C ALA A 23 13.88 11.54 8.01
N MET A 24 14.04 12.83 7.75
CA MET A 24 14.99 13.68 8.49
C MET A 24 14.61 13.80 9.98
N MET A 25 13.33 13.98 10.27
CA MET A 25 12.84 14.05 11.65
C MET A 25 13.08 12.74 12.40
N GLN A 26 12.83 11.59 11.77
CA GLN A 26 13.12 10.29 12.37
C GLN A 26 14.61 10.10 12.67
N GLN A 27 15.50 10.56 11.79
CA GLN A 27 16.95 10.54 12.04
C GLN A 27 17.34 11.39 13.26
N GLN A 28 16.74 12.57 13.41
CA GLN A 28 17.01 13.47 14.55
C GLN A 28 16.52 12.88 15.87
N LEU A 29 15.44 12.10 15.86
CA LEU A 29 14.89 11.43 17.04
C LEU A 29 15.70 10.19 17.49
N GLY A 30 16.86 9.93 16.88
CA GLY A 30 17.84 8.95 17.37
C GLY A 30 17.75 7.57 16.72
N GLY A 31 16.98 7.40 15.66
CA GLY A 31 16.88 6.14 14.95
C GLY A 31 17.99 5.95 13.92
N LYS A 32 18.92 5.02 14.13
CA LYS A 32 19.82 4.52 13.09
C LYS A 32 19.13 3.57 12.11
N THR A 33 17.88 3.20 12.37
CA THR A 33 17.12 2.19 11.63
C THR A 33 15.79 2.80 11.19
N PHE A 34 15.52 2.77 9.90
CA PHE A 34 14.33 3.39 9.29
C PHE A 34 13.04 2.56 9.39
N GLY A 35 13.04 1.47 10.09
CA GLY A 35 11.88 0.63 10.28
C GLY A 35 12.19 -0.71 10.91
N TYR A 36 11.15 -1.35 11.37
CA TYR A 36 11.15 -2.68 11.93
C TYR A 36 10.16 -3.53 11.16
N THR A 37 10.39 -4.82 11.12
CA THR A 37 9.40 -5.81 10.67
C THR A 37 8.97 -6.66 11.84
N ALA A 38 7.70 -7.01 11.90
CA ALA A 38 7.21 -7.92 12.93
C ALA A 38 7.85 -9.31 12.77
N VAL A 39 8.16 -9.96 13.89
CA VAL A 39 8.58 -11.36 13.88
C VAL A 39 7.45 -12.20 13.31
N GLY A 40 7.75 -13.02 12.31
CA GLY A 40 6.73 -13.79 11.58
C GLY A 40 6.12 -13.05 10.37
N GLY A 41 6.51 -11.77 10.16
CA GLY A 41 6.01 -10.93 9.06
C GLY A 41 4.96 -9.92 9.51
N ASN A 42 4.82 -8.84 8.76
CA ASN A 42 3.95 -7.72 9.14
C ASN A 42 2.46 -8.09 9.16
N GLN A 43 2.04 -9.16 8.50
CA GLN A 43 0.67 -9.65 8.54
C GLN A 43 0.26 -10.11 9.96
N SER A 44 1.21 -10.50 10.80
CA SER A 44 0.93 -10.87 12.19
C SER A 44 0.31 -9.72 13.02
N ILE A 45 0.55 -8.46 12.62
CA ILE A 45 0.00 -7.29 13.32
C ILE A 45 -1.52 -7.21 13.13
N PRO A 46 -2.08 -7.09 11.90
CA PRO A 46 -3.53 -7.05 11.71
C PRO A 46 -4.22 -8.35 12.16
N GLU A 47 -3.55 -9.50 12.06
CA GLU A 47 -4.09 -10.77 12.59
C GLU A 47 -4.24 -10.74 14.11
N ALA A 48 -3.23 -10.24 14.84
CA ALA A 48 -3.32 -10.07 16.28
C ALA A 48 -4.42 -9.08 16.68
N MET A 49 -4.55 -7.96 15.95
CA MET A 49 -5.64 -7.00 16.15
C MET A 49 -7.01 -7.66 15.92
N ALA A 50 -7.18 -8.40 14.83
CA ALA A 50 -8.42 -9.11 14.52
C ALA A 50 -8.80 -10.13 15.59
N ASN A 51 -7.81 -10.89 16.09
CA ASN A 51 -8.00 -11.87 17.15
C ASN A 51 -8.38 -11.25 18.51
N GLY A 52 -8.05 -9.98 18.72
CA GLY A 52 -8.44 -9.22 19.92
C GLY A 52 -9.87 -8.66 19.88
N LEU A 53 -10.57 -8.77 18.77
CA LEU A 53 -11.93 -8.26 18.62
C LEU A 53 -12.96 -9.15 19.35
N LYS A 54 -13.98 -8.52 19.98
CA LYS A 54 -15.11 -9.24 20.59
C LYS A 54 -15.95 -10.02 19.56
N LYS A 55 -16.02 -9.53 18.34
CA LYS A 55 -16.68 -10.17 17.20
C LYS A 55 -15.66 -10.45 16.12
N PRO A 56 -15.65 -11.64 15.52
CA PRO A 56 -14.68 -11.98 14.49
C PRO A 56 -14.86 -11.13 13.23
N VAL A 57 -13.77 -10.91 12.51
CA VAL A 57 -13.80 -10.31 11.17
C VAL A 57 -14.57 -11.24 10.23
N ARG A 58 -15.51 -10.69 9.47
CA ARG A 58 -16.25 -11.45 8.44
C ARG A 58 -15.54 -11.32 7.09
N PHE A 59 -14.86 -12.40 6.71
CA PHE A 59 -14.24 -12.52 5.39
C PHE A 59 -15.26 -12.87 4.30
N GLY A 60 -14.89 -12.62 3.04
CA GLY A 60 -15.75 -12.94 1.89
C GLY A 60 -16.92 -11.95 1.68
N ALA A 61 -17.07 -10.95 2.52
CA ALA A 61 -18.12 -9.94 2.42
C ALA A 61 -17.67 -8.80 1.47
N ASN A 62 -17.82 -9.02 0.16
CA ASN A 62 -17.46 -8.01 -0.84
C ASN A 62 -18.50 -6.87 -0.87
N VAL A 63 -18.13 -5.70 -0.35
CA VAL A 63 -19.00 -4.52 -0.28
C VAL A 63 -19.15 -3.87 -1.65
N VAL A 64 -20.39 -3.66 -2.09
CA VAL A 64 -20.75 -3.03 -3.37
C VAL A 64 -21.54 -1.75 -3.21
N GLY A 65 -22.10 -1.49 -2.01
CA GLY A 65 -22.87 -0.27 -1.74
C GLY A 65 -22.82 0.11 -0.26
N ILE A 66 -22.84 1.41 0.01
CA ILE A 66 -22.97 1.98 1.35
C ILE A 66 -24.02 3.09 1.26
N ARG A 67 -25.11 2.94 2.02
CA ARG A 67 -26.16 3.95 2.15
C ARG A 67 -26.16 4.52 3.55
N SER A 68 -26.09 5.84 3.67
CA SER A 68 -26.15 6.56 4.94
C SER A 68 -27.38 7.43 5.01
N THR A 69 -28.18 7.26 6.05
CA THR A 69 -29.41 8.04 6.31
C THR A 69 -29.26 8.88 7.57
N GLY A 70 -30.23 9.72 7.87
CA GLY A 70 -30.26 10.49 9.13
C GLY A 70 -30.31 9.61 10.38
N SER A 71 -30.81 8.38 10.28
CA SER A 71 -31.00 7.45 11.40
C SER A 71 -30.04 6.27 11.49
N GLY A 72 -29.26 6.03 10.45
CA GLY A 72 -28.30 4.90 10.42
C GLY A 72 -27.67 4.69 9.07
N SER A 73 -26.97 3.58 8.90
CA SER A 73 -26.28 3.21 7.67
C SER A 73 -26.54 1.76 7.30
N GLU A 74 -26.49 1.47 6.01
CA GLU A 74 -26.61 0.11 5.45
C GLU A 74 -25.40 -0.16 4.55
N VAL A 75 -24.79 -1.32 4.71
CA VAL A 75 -23.67 -1.78 3.89
C VAL A 75 -24.14 -3.01 3.11
N GLN A 76 -24.20 -2.90 1.80
CA GLN A 76 -24.63 -3.95 0.90
C GLN A 76 -23.43 -4.73 0.34
N CYS A 77 -23.50 -6.04 0.40
CA CYS A 77 -22.52 -6.94 -0.19
C CYS A 77 -23.02 -7.55 -1.50
N ALA A 78 -22.05 -8.01 -2.32
CA ALA A 78 -22.30 -8.59 -3.63
C ALA A 78 -23.17 -9.88 -3.58
N ASP A 79 -23.16 -10.60 -2.45
CA ASP A 79 -23.96 -11.78 -2.20
C ASP A 79 -25.42 -11.47 -1.76
N GLY A 80 -25.79 -10.17 -1.74
CA GLY A 80 -27.10 -9.69 -1.30
C GLY A 80 -27.20 -9.49 0.23
N THR A 81 -26.17 -9.83 1.01
CA THR A 81 -26.16 -9.55 2.45
C THR A 81 -26.17 -8.05 2.70
N VAL A 82 -26.97 -7.60 3.67
CA VAL A 82 -27.03 -6.22 4.13
C VAL A 82 -26.71 -6.15 5.61
N PHE A 83 -25.73 -5.32 5.97
CA PHE A 83 -25.41 -4.98 7.36
C PHE A 83 -26.00 -3.62 7.70
N LYS A 84 -26.58 -3.50 8.90
CA LYS A 84 -27.11 -2.24 9.44
C LYS A 84 -26.26 -1.82 10.63
N ALA A 85 -25.96 -0.51 10.70
CA ALA A 85 -25.16 0.09 11.77
C ALA A 85 -25.56 1.56 11.96
N ASP A 86 -25.24 2.13 13.11
CA ASP A 86 -25.40 3.55 13.35
C ASP A 86 -24.40 4.37 12.53
N TYR A 87 -23.16 3.88 12.42
CA TYR A 87 -22.06 4.50 11.68
C TYR A 87 -21.29 3.43 10.89
N VAL A 88 -20.61 3.88 9.82
CA VAL A 88 -19.69 3.06 9.03
C VAL A 88 -18.34 3.73 9.00
N ILE A 89 -17.26 2.99 9.31
CA ILE A 89 -15.90 3.42 9.08
C ILE A 89 -15.39 2.69 7.85
N CYS A 90 -15.11 3.44 6.79
CA CYS A 90 -14.65 2.94 5.50
C CYS A 90 -13.13 3.09 5.40
N SER A 91 -12.42 1.97 5.32
CA SER A 91 -10.96 1.92 5.12
C SER A 91 -10.54 1.57 3.69
N LEU A 92 -11.49 1.53 2.76
CA LEU A 92 -11.20 1.21 1.36
C LEU A 92 -10.34 2.30 0.71
N PRO A 93 -9.28 1.94 -0.04
CA PRO A 93 -8.53 2.91 -0.81
C PRO A 93 -9.43 3.56 -1.88
N MET A 94 -9.17 4.83 -2.21
CA MET A 94 -10.01 5.59 -3.16
C MET A 94 -10.11 4.89 -4.52
N SER A 95 -9.05 4.21 -4.96
CA SER A 95 -9.03 3.41 -6.19
C SER A 95 -10.04 2.26 -6.20
N VAL A 96 -10.44 1.76 -5.04
CA VAL A 96 -11.46 0.71 -4.85
C VAL A 96 -12.82 1.35 -4.54
N LEU A 97 -12.85 2.35 -3.66
CA LEU A 97 -14.08 3.02 -3.21
C LEU A 97 -14.90 3.59 -4.37
N ARG A 98 -14.25 4.06 -5.44
CA ARG A 98 -14.95 4.53 -6.66
C ARG A 98 -15.83 3.49 -7.35
N ARG A 99 -15.68 2.20 -7.00
CA ARG A 99 -16.47 1.08 -7.51
C ARG A 99 -17.64 0.72 -6.58
N VAL A 100 -17.71 1.34 -5.41
CA VAL A 100 -18.76 1.13 -4.41
C VAL A 100 -19.82 2.23 -4.59
N HIS A 101 -21.07 1.83 -4.65
CA HIS A 101 -22.18 2.78 -4.73
C HIS A 101 -22.34 3.50 -3.38
N LEU A 102 -22.23 4.82 -3.38
CA LEU A 102 -22.41 5.66 -2.18
C LEU A 102 -23.72 6.45 -2.29
N ASP A 103 -24.59 6.30 -1.31
CA ASP A 103 -25.87 7.01 -1.19
C ASP A 103 -25.98 7.68 0.21
N PRO A 104 -26.06 9.01 0.32
CA PRO A 104 -26.03 10.00 -0.79
C PRO A 104 -24.67 10.05 -1.49
N LEU A 105 -24.67 10.46 -2.76
CA LEU A 105 -23.47 10.61 -3.56
C LEU A 105 -22.50 11.62 -2.93
N VAL A 106 -21.25 11.23 -2.77
CA VAL A 106 -20.19 12.14 -2.31
C VAL A 106 -19.78 13.07 -3.44
N THR A 107 -19.90 14.37 -3.21
CA THR A 107 -19.60 15.43 -4.20
C THR A 107 -18.47 16.34 -3.74
N GLY A 108 -18.18 17.39 -4.51
CA GLY A 108 -17.13 18.35 -4.20
C GLY A 108 -15.73 17.77 -4.25
N ALA A 109 -14.80 18.33 -3.49
CA ALA A 109 -13.40 17.93 -3.49
C ALA A 109 -13.20 16.45 -3.08
N LYS A 110 -13.98 15.96 -2.12
CA LYS A 110 -13.94 14.54 -1.72
C LYS A 110 -14.44 13.63 -2.85
N GLY A 111 -15.51 13.96 -3.53
CA GLY A 111 -16.01 13.20 -4.67
C GLY A 111 -14.99 13.16 -5.80
N LEU A 112 -14.30 14.26 -6.07
CA LEU A 112 -13.19 14.31 -7.01
C LEU A 112 -12.01 13.43 -6.54
N ALA A 113 -11.66 13.46 -5.25
CA ALA A 113 -10.61 12.60 -4.70
C ALA A 113 -10.96 11.11 -4.87
N ILE A 114 -12.18 10.68 -4.55
CA ILE A 114 -12.64 9.29 -4.74
C ILE A 114 -12.46 8.87 -6.20
N ASN A 115 -12.76 9.75 -7.15
CA ASN A 115 -12.70 9.41 -8.57
C ASN A 115 -11.31 9.52 -9.20
N THR A 116 -10.41 10.33 -8.66
CA THR A 116 -9.14 10.67 -9.31
C THR A 116 -7.87 10.29 -8.54
N LEU A 117 -7.94 10.10 -7.21
CA LEU A 117 -6.77 9.70 -6.43
C LEU A 117 -6.39 8.27 -6.80
N ALA A 118 -5.19 8.10 -7.33
CA ALA A 118 -4.69 6.81 -7.80
C ALA A 118 -3.96 6.05 -6.70
N SER A 119 -3.99 4.72 -6.79
CA SER A 119 -3.00 3.87 -6.11
C SER A 119 -1.79 3.64 -7.00
N GLN A 120 -0.61 3.53 -6.40
CA GLN A 120 0.62 3.27 -7.11
C GLN A 120 0.57 1.90 -7.79
N PRO A 121 0.82 1.82 -9.12
CA PRO A 121 1.00 0.53 -9.75
C PRO A 121 2.24 -0.18 -9.20
N LEU A 122 2.04 -1.40 -8.72
CA LEU A 122 3.08 -2.23 -8.12
C LEU A 122 2.90 -3.70 -8.46
N SER A 123 3.98 -4.34 -8.89
CA SER A 123 4.12 -5.79 -8.90
C SER A 123 5.36 -6.19 -8.11
N MET A 124 5.29 -7.31 -7.41
CA MET A 124 6.37 -7.81 -6.56
C MET A 124 6.79 -9.20 -7.00
N LEU A 125 8.10 -9.42 -7.08
CA LEU A 125 8.68 -10.74 -7.29
C LEU A 125 9.57 -11.11 -6.11
N HIS A 126 9.17 -12.15 -5.37
CA HIS A 126 9.93 -12.67 -4.25
C HIS A 126 10.90 -13.75 -4.72
N LEU A 127 12.17 -13.62 -4.30
CA LEU A 127 13.24 -14.53 -4.62
C LEU A 127 13.77 -15.19 -3.34
N VAL A 128 14.01 -16.49 -3.40
CA VAL A 128 14.82 -17.18 -2.39
C VAL A 128 16.29 -17.04 -2.73
N VAL A 129 17.11 -16.73 -1.75
CA VAL A 129 18.58 -16.67 -1.88
C VAL A 129 19.15 -18.05 -1.61
N LYS A 130 19.77 -18.65 -2.63
CA LYS A 130 20.49 -19.93 -2.51
C LYS A 130 21.93 -19.75 -2.08
N LYS A 131 22.54 -18.64 -2.52
CA LYS A 131 23.93 -18.26 -2.16
C LYS A 131 24.04 -16.75 -2.07
N PRO A 132 24.82 -16.22 -1.13
CA PRO A 132 24.98 -14.78 -0.93
C PRO A 132 25.87 -14.16 -2.03
N PHE A 133 25.31 -13.90 -3.21
CA PHE A 133 26.01 -13.40 -4.39
C PHE A 133 26.68 -12.03 -4.18
N TRP A 134 26.23 -11.27 -3.20
CA TRP A 134 26.83 -9.98 -2.81
C TRP A 134 28.22 -10.13 -2.18
N LEU A 135 28.61 -11.33 -1.75
CA LEU A 135 29.98 -11.61 -1.30
C LEU A 135 30.95 -11.76 -2.48
N ASP A 136 30.44 -12.12 -3.67
CA ASP A 136 31.30 -12.29 -4.85
C ASP A 136 31.66 -10.95 -5.50
N ASP A 137 30.75 -9.98 -5.46
CA ASP A 137 30.97 -8.68 -6.09
C ASP A 137 31.19 -7.53 -5.09
N GLY A 138 31.13 -7.81 -3.78
CA GLY A 138 31.37 -6.85 -2.72
C GLY A 138 30.32 -5.73 -2.63
N ARG A 139 29.16 -5.87 -3.28
CA ARG A 139 28.14 -4.82 -3.35
C ARG A 139 26.98 -5.10 -2.42
N ASN A 140 26.31 -4.04 -1.94
CA ASN A 140 25.09 -4.17 -1.14
C ASN A 140 24.03 -5.03 -1.87
N PRO A 141 23.35 -5.97 -1.19
CA PRO A 141 22.28 -6.76 -1.79
C PRO A 141 21.05 -5.93 -2.19
N ASN A 142 20.78 -4.80 -1.53
CA ASN A 142 19.76 -3.85 -1.97
C ASN A 142 20.20 -3.13 -3.24
N ILE A 143 19.26 -2.94 -4.16
CA ILE A 143 19.52 -2.31 -5.47
C ILE A 143 18.44 -1.29 -5.75
N PHE A 144 18.85 -0.15 -6.33
CA PHE A 144 17.96 0.81 -6.99
C PHE A 144 18.41 0.93 -8.45
N SER A 145 17.47 0.78 -9.37
CA SER A 145 17.72 0.74 -10.81
C SER A 145 16.59 1.47 -11.55
N ASP A 146 16.92 1.99 -12.73
CA ASP A 146 15.94 2.57 -13.66
C ASP A 146 15.25 1.51 -14.53
N GLY A 147 15.69 0.25 -14.45
CA GLY A 147 15.14 -0.89 -15.19
C GLY A 147 13.88 -1.49 -14.56
N LEU A 148 13.48 -2.65 -15.08
CA LEU A 148 12.35 -3.43 -14.54
C LEU A 148 12.56 -3.88 -13.11
N ALA A 149 13.78 -4.27 -12.75
CA ALA A 149 14.14 -4.64 -11.39
C ALA A 149 14.17 -3.46 -10.41
N GLY A 150 13.72 -2.30 -10.82
CA GLY A 150 13.53 -1.02 -10.13
C GLY A 150 14.11 -0.89 -8.73
N MET A 151 13.52 -1.57 -7.76
CA MET A 151 14.03 -1.64 -6.39
C MET A 151 14.10 -3.10 -5.94
N VAL A 152 15.26 -3.52 -5.44
CA VAL A 152 15.45 -4.83 -4.81
C VAL A 152 15.75 -4.62 -3.35
N VAL A 153 14.96 -5.24 -2.48
CA VAL A 153 15.09 -5.15 -1.04
C VAL A 153 15.48 -6.51 -0.48
N ALA A 154 16.52 -6.51 0.35
CA ALA A 154 16.97 -7.71 1.04
C ALA A 154 16.19 -7.90 2.35
N GLU A 155 15.59 -9.09 2.49
CA GLU A 155 14.81 -9.47 3.65
C GLU A 155 15.68 -10.24 4.65
N ARG A 156 15.79 -9.68 5.86
CA ARG A 156 16.61 -10.22 6.95
C ARG A 156 15.74 -11.08 7.87
N LYS A 157 15.40 -12.29 7.44
CA LYS A 157 14.51 -13.22 8.16
C LYS A 157 15.22 -14.51 8.60
N GLY A 158 16.57 -14.50 8.66
CA GLY A 158 17.37 -15.62 9.13
C GLY A 158 17.49 -15.68 10.66
N LYS A 159 18.39 -16.53 11.12
CA LYS A 159 18.65 -16.72 12.57
C LYS A 159 19.30 -15.50 13.21
N THR A 160 20.03 -14.71 12.43
CA THR A 160 20.63 -13.45 12.85
C THR A 160 20.07 -12.27 12.05
N PRO A 161 20.14 -11.03 12.56
CA PRO A 161 19.71 -9.84 11.81
C PRO A 161 20.48 -9.61 10.49
N GLN A 162 21.62 -10.28 10.29
CA GLN A 162 22.45 -10.19 9.10
C GLN A 162 22.06 -11.23 8.04
N ASP A 163 21.33 -12.26 8.43
CA ASP A 163 20.98 -13.37 7.54
C ASP A 163 19.91 -12.93 6.54
N ILE A 164 20.32 -12.75 5.29
CA ILE A 164 19.42 -12.44 4.17
C ILE A 164 18.96 -13.75 3.55
N THR A 165 17.69 -14.05 3.68
CA THR A 165 17.10 -15.31 3.20
C THR A 165 16.31 -15.15 1.92
N SER A 166 15.83 -13.94 1.64
CA SER A 166 15.05 -13.61 0.46
C SER A 166 15.33 -12.21 -0.04
N LEU A 167 14.97 -11.96 -1.28
CA LEU A 167 14.94 -10.65 -1.89
C LEU A 167 13.54 -10.40 -2.42
N THR A 168 13.09 -9.16 -2.35
CA THR A 168 11.86 -8.72 -3.00
C THR A 168 12.18 -7.69 -4.07
N ILE A 169 11.85 -7.98 -5.32
CA ILE A 169 11.94 -7.04 -6.42
C ILE A 169 10.61 -6.31 -6.54
N TRP A 170 10.66 -4.99 -6.54
CA TRP A 170 9.51 -4.10 -6.68
C TRP A 170 9.53 -3.47 -8.07
N VAL A 171 8.62 -3.89 -8.91
CA VAL A 171 8.36 -3.31 -10.23
C VAL A 171 7.25 -2.28 -10.07
N ARG A 172 7.48 -1.03 -10.48
CA ARG A 172 6.60 0.09 -10.16
C ARG A 172 6.16 0.89 -11.39
N GLY A 173 5.05 1.60 -11.23
CA GLY A 173 4.54 2.54 -12.22
C GLY A 173 4.26 1.89 -13.57
N ARG A 174 4.66 2.52 -14.64
CA ARG A 174 4.44 2.02 -16.03
C ARG A 174 5.01 0.63 -16.26
N ASN A 175 6.13 0.30 -15.60
CA ASN A 175 6.71 -1.04 -15.70
C ASN A 175 5.78 -2.10 -15.08
N ALA A 176 5.15 -1.82 -13.93
CA ALA A 176 4.17 -2.72 -13.33
C ALA A 176 2.94 -2.89 -14.23
N THR A 177 2.42 -1.79 -14.77
CA THR A 177 1.30 -1.83 -15.71
C THR A 177 1.65 -2.63 -16.97
N TRP A 178 2.89 -2.51 -17.48
CA TRP A 178 3.35 -3.34 -18.60
C TRP A 178 3.45 -4.81 -18.21
N MET A 179 3.98 -5.14 -17.02
CA MET A 179 4.01 -6.54 -16.55
C MET A 179 2.60 -7.16 -16.51
N ASP A 180 1.58 -6.36 -16.22
CA ASP A 180 0.19 -6.83 -16.18
C ASP A 180 -0.38 -7.18 -17.56
N THR A 181 0.28 -6.79 -18.67
CA THR A 181 -0.08 -7.21 -20.04
C THR A 181 0.51 -8.56 -20.41
N LEU A 182 1.42 -9.09 -19.62
CA LEU A 182 2.13 -10.34 -19.87
C LEU A 182 1.53 -11.50 -19.04
N GLU A 183 1.76 -12.71 -19.51
CA GLU A 183 1.55 -13.89 -18.69
C GLU A 183 2.56 -13.90 -17.52
N PRO A 184 2.19 -14.44 -16.34
CA PRO A 184 3.06 -14.40 -15.15
C PRO A 184 4.48 -14.95 -15.41
N ARG A 185 4.62 -15.99 -16.23
CA ARG A 185 5.93 -16.56 -16.58
C ARG A 185 6.79 -15.60 -17.40
N GLU A 186 6.19 -14.87 -18.31
CA GLU A 186 6.86 -13.88 -19.14
C GLU A 186 7.28 -12.67 -18.32
N ALA A 187 6.40 -12.19 -17.44
CA ALA A 187 6.70 -11.12 -16.51
C ALA A 187 7.89 -11.48 -15.61
N ILE A 188 7.89 -12.67 -15.00
CA ILE A 188 9.00 -13.18 -14.19
C ILE A 188 10.29 -13.23 -15.02
N ALA A 189 10.22 -13.77 -16.24
CA ALA A 189 11.40 -13.88 -17.11
C ALA A 189 11.98 -12.51 -17.47
N ALA A 190 11.14 -11.52 -17.79
CA ALA A 190 11.56 -10.16 -18.09
C ALA A 190 12.21 -9.48 -16.88
N ILE A 191 11.60 -9.58 -15.71
CA ILE A 191 12.13 -9.04 -14.45
C ILE A 191 13.49 -9.67 -14.12
N MET A 192 13.59 -10.99 -14.22
CA MET A 192 14.83 -11.72 -13.92
C MET A 192 15.93 -11.42 -14.93
N ALA A 193 15.60 -11.22 -16.21
CA ALA A 193 16.58 -10.83 -17.21
C ALA A 193 17.20 -9.47 -16.88
N ASP A 194 16.38 -8.49 -16.52
CA ASP A 194 16.86 -7.17 -16.12
C ASP A 194 17.64 -7.22 -14.79
N PHE A 195 17.16 -7.98 -13.80
CA PHE A 195 17.87 -8.18 -12.55
C PHE A 195 19.27 -8.76 -12.77
N TYR A 196 19.40 -9.78 -13.62
CA TYR A 196 20.70 -10.38 -13.96
C TYR A 196 21.58 -9.49 -14.84
N ARG A 197 21.00 -8.56 -15.58
CA ARG A 197 21.76 -7.52 -16.30
C ARG A 197 22.40 -6.54 -15.33
N VAL A 198 21.65 -6.11 -14.30
CA VAL A 198 22.13 -5.19 -13.27
C VAL A 198 23.06 -5.87 -12.27
N ARG A 199 22.80 -7.16 -11.94
CA ARG A 199 23.55 -7.96 -10.97
C ARG A 199 23.93 -9.33 -11.54
N PRO A 200 24.93 -9.42 -12.42
CA PRO A 200 25.36 -10.69 -13.02
C PRO A 200 25.77 -11.75 -11.99
N ALA A 201 26.34 -11.34 -10.84
CA ALA A 201 26.72 -12.23 -9.75
C ALA A 201 25.57 -13.04 -9.14
N ALA A 202 24.33 -12.60 -9.34
CA ALA A 202 23.12 -13.27 -8.84
C ALA A 202 22.71 -14.49 -9.67
N ARG A 203 23.28 -14.69 -10.89
CA ARG A 203 22.91 -15.81 -11.78
C ARG A 203 23.17 -17.15 -11.10
N GLY A 204 22.13 -18.00 -11.08
CA GLY A 204 22.17 -19.33 -10.46
C GLY A 204 22.19 -19.32 -8.92
N LYS A 205 22.14 -18.15 -8.27
CA LYS A 205 22.20 -18.01 -6.80
C LYS A 205 20.91 -17.56 -6.16
N VAL A 206 19.90 -17.24 -6.95
CA VAL A 206 18.54 -16.90 -6.52
C VAL A 206 17.52 -17.71 -7.31
N GLU A 207 16.34 -17.88 -6.73
CA GLU A 207 15.20 -18.59 -7.34
C GLU A 207 13.93 -17.79 -7.17
N PRO A 208 13.20 -17.45 -8.27
CA PRO A 208 11.87 -16.86 -8.18
C PRO A 208 10.89 -17.81 -7.49
N LYS A 209 10.08 -17.28 -6.57
CA LYS A 209 9.07 -18.07 -5.83
C LYS A 209 7.66 -17.57 -6.03
N VAL A 210 7.42 -16.29 -5.80
CA VAL A 210 6.08 -15.70 -5.85
C VAL A 210 6.14 -14.40 -6.64
N TYR A 211 5.28 -14.31 -7.64
CA TYR A 211 4.98 -13.06 -8.36
C TYR A 211 3.56 -12.63 -8.02
N HIS A 212 3.38 -11.39 -7.63
CA HIS A 212 2.08 -10.81 -7.32
C HIS A 212 1.96 -9.42 -7.92
N SER A 213 0.84 -9.15 -8.62
CA SER A 213 0.46 -7.82 -9.07
C SER A 213 -0.64 -7.27 -8.17
N TRP A 214 -0.34 -6.19 -7.45
CA TRP A 214 -1.31 -5.48 -6.62
C TRP A 214 -2.36 -4.73 -7.47
N CYS A 215 -2.03 -4.36 -8.72
CA CYS A 215 -2.98 -3.73 -9.62
C CYS A 215 -4.08 -4.68 -10.09
N ARG A 216 -3.75 -5.98 -10.24
CA ARG A 216 -4.71 -7.02 -10.60
C ARG A 216 -5.57 -7.48 -9.43
N ASP A 217 -5.19 -7.16 -8.20
CA ASP A 217 -6.00 -7.42 -7.03
C ASP A 217 -7.21 -6.45 -7.02
N PRO A 218 -8.45 -6.96 -7.14
CA PRO A 218 -9.64 -6.12 -7.22
C PRO A 218 -9.94 -5.34 -5.93
N PHE A 219 -9.38 -5.76 -4.79
CA PHE A 219 -9.61 -5.17 -3.48
C PHE A 219 -8.51 -4.20 -3.04
N SER A 220 -7.36 -4.21 -3.71
CA SER A 220 -6.26 -3.26 -3.49
C SER A 220 -6.12 -2.26 -4.62
N ALA A 221 -6.21 -2.73 -5.87
CA ALA A 221 -6.09 -1.95 -7.10
C ALA A 221 -4.80 -1.10 -7.15
N GLY A 222 -3.72 -1.64 -6.61
CA GLY A 222 -2.40 -1.00 -6.48
C GLY A 222 -1.88 -1.03 -5.05
N ASP A 223 -0.84 -0.25 -4.81
CA ASP A 223 -0.22 -0.04 -3.51
C ASP A 223 -0.77 1.25 -2.86
N TRP A 224 0.03 2.00 -2.11
CA TRP A 224 -0.40 3.24 -1.47
C TRP A 224 -0.88 4.33 -2.44
N ALA A 225 -1.57 5.33 -1.90
CA ALA A 225 -2.06 6.46 -2.67
C ALA A 225 -0.93 7.30 -3.26
N VAL A 226 -1.08 7.66 -4.53
CA VAL A 226 -0.20 8.60 -5.23
C VAL A 226 -0.99 9.87 -5.55
N TRP A 227 -0.50 10.99 -5.03
CA TRP A 227 -1.10 12.29 -5.22
C TRP A 227 -0.45 12.97 -6.42
N ALA A 228 -1.24 13.24 -7.43
CA ALA A 228 -0.81 14.00 -8.61
C ALA A 228 -0.59 15.51 -8.28
N PRO A 229 0.07 16.27 -9.16
CA PRO A 229 0.21 17.72 -9.00
C PRO A 229 -1.14 18.39 -8.71
N GLY A 230 -1.17 19.26 -7.70
CA GLY A 230 -2.37 19.97 -7.25
C GLY A 230 -3.32 19.17 -6.35
N GLN A 231 -3.27 17.85 -6.34
CA GLN A 231 -4.23 17.03 -5.56
C GLN A 231 -4.04 17.17 -4.05
N VAL A 232 -2.81 17.32 -3.55
CA VAL A 232 -2.57 17.52 -2.11
C VAL A 232 -3.30 18.77 -1.64
N SER A 233 -3.14 19.90 -2.33
CA SER A 233 -3.80 21.14 -1.97
C SER A 233 -5.33 21.09 -2.11
N ALA A 234 -5.84 20.33 -3.09
CA ALA A 234 -7.25 20.24 -3.36
C ALA A 234 -8.00 19.28 -2.43
N PHE A 235 -7.36 18.18 -2.01
CA PHE A 235 -8.06 17.05 -1.41
C PHE A 235 -7.59 16.68 0.00
N ALA A 236 -6.34 16.97 0.40
CA ALA A 236 -5.80 16.45 1.65
C ALA A 236 -6.63 16.83 2.88
N GLY A 237 -7.16 18.06 2.91
CA GLY A 237 -8.05 18.51 3.99
C GLY A 237 -9.47 17.92 3.94
N GLU A 238 -9.84 17.19 2.88
CA GLU A 238 -11.20 16.72 2.67
C GLU A 238 -11.35 15.19 2.73
N VAL A 239 -10.31 14.45 2.35
CA VAL A 239 -10.42 12.98 2.19
C VAL A 239 -10.76 12.24 3.49
N GLY A 240 -10.30 12.74 4.62
CA GLY A 240 -10.55 12.15 5.94
C GLY A 240 -11.87 12.60 6.59
N LYS A 241 -12.52 13.67 6.13
CA LYS A 241 -13.76 14.19 6.76
C LYS A 241 -14.91 13.20 6.63
N PRO A 242 -15.83 13.12 7.60
CA PRO A 242 -17.03 12.32 7.47
C PRO A 242 -17.96 12.78 6.33
N HIS A 243 -18.80 11.88 5.85
CA HIS A 243 -19.92 12.16 4.96
C HIS A 243 -21.20 11.58 5.59
N GLY A 244 -21.93 12.40 6.33
CA GLY A 244 -23.02 11.94 7.17
C GLY A 244 -22.51 10.96 8.24
N ARG A 245 -23.01 9.73 8.22
CA ARG A 245 -22.61 8.66 9.14
C ARG A 245 -21.49 7.75 8.59
N LEU A 246 -20.94 8.11 7.44
CA LEU A 246 -19.80 7.42 6.81
C LEU A 246 -18.50 8.16 7.14
N HIS A 247 -17.63 7.53 7.90
CA HIS A 247 -16.30 8.01 8.27
C HIS A 247 -15.24 7.33 7.41
N PHE A 248 -14.12 8.01 7.16
CA PHE A 248 -13.07 7.51 6.27
C PHE A 248 -11.75 7.37 7.02
N CYS A 249 -11.08 6.24 6.84
CA CYS A 249 -9.72 6.01 7.31
C CYS A 249 -8.90 5.30 6.22
N GLY A 250 -7.65 4.97 6.51
CA GLY A 250 -6.69 4.40 5.59
C GLY A 250 -5.50 5.33 5.42
N GLU A 251 -4.37 4.81 4.94
CA GLU A 251 -3.12 5.58 4.80
C GLU A 251 -3.26 6.85 3.94
N HIS A 252 -4.21 6.84 3.00
CA HIS A 252 -4.53 7.97 2.13
C HIS A 252 -5.26 9.12 2.85
N THR A 253 -5.71 8.92 4.08
CA THR A 253 -6.36 9.93 4.93
C THR A 253 -5.49 10.35 6.11
N ALA A 254 -4.31 9.75 6.25
CA ALA A 254 -3.39 10.03 7.35
C ALA A 254 -2.78 11.44 7.25
N VAL A 255 -2.48 12.03 8.40
CA VAL A 255 -1.93 13.38 8.50
C VAL A 255 -0.43 13.36 8.73
N SER A 256 0.08 12.46 9.57
CA SER A 256 1.48 12.47 10.00
C SER A 256 2.39 11.60 9.12
N ASN A 257 1.96 10.42 8.74
CA ASN A 257 2.73 9.50 7.91
C ASN A 257 1.78 8.65 7.09
N ARG A 258 2.26 8.00 6.03
CA ARG A 258 1.53 7.00 5.26
C ARG A 258 2.05 5.59 5.54
N GLY A 259 1.45 4.59 4.92
CA GLY A 259 1.75 3.19 5.20
C GLY A 259 1.01 2.68 6.44
N MET A 260 1.55 1.68 7.12
CA MET A 260 0.89 1.03 8.26
C MET A 260 0.64 2.00 9.42
N GLU A 261 1.59 2.87 9.74
CA GLU A 261 1.46 3.90 10.77
C GLU A 261 0.26 4.82 10.47
N GLY A 262 0.18 5.36 9.26
CA GLY A 262 -0.92 6.24 8.87
C GLY A 262 -2.25 5.52 8.77
N ALA A 263 -2.25 4.24 8.40
CA ALA A 263 -3.47 3.43 8.42
C ALA A 263 -4.02 3.29 9.85
N MET A 264 -3.15 3.00 10.84
CA MET A 264 -3.53 2.89 12.24
C MET A 264 -3.96 4.23 12.84
N GLU A 265 -3.17 5.30 12.63
CA GLU A 265 -3.50 6.67 13.05
C GLU A 265 -4.90 7.08 12.57
N SER A 266 -5.15 6.90 11.28
CA SER A 266 -6.43 7.30 10.69
C SER A 266 -7.60 6.43 11.17
N GLY A 267 -7.36 5.16 11.46
CA GLY A 267 -8.35 4.26 12.06
C GLY A 267 -8.75 4.69 13.46
N GLU A 268 -7.78 5.05 14.30
CA GLU A 268 -8.00 5.58 15.63
C GLU A 268 -8.76 6.91 15.59
N ARG A 269 -8.37 7.84 14.73
CA ARG A 269 -9.09 9.10 14.50
C ARG A 269 -10.54 8.86 14.12
N ALA A 270 -10.81 8.00 13.16
CA ALA A 270 -12.17 7.71 12.73
C ALA A 270 -13.02 7.05 13.83
N ALA A 271 -12.40 6.24 14.69
CA ALA A 271 -13.07 5.67 15.86
C ALA A 271 -13.44 6.77 16.88
N PHE A 272 -12.53 7.72 17.15
CA PHE A 272 -12.81 8.85 18.05
C PHE A 272 -13.89 9.78 17.49
N GLU A 273 -13.93 10.02 16.18
CA GLU A 273 -15.01 10.78 15.54
C GLU A 273 -16.37 10.11 15.80
N VAL A 274 -16.48 8.79 15.63
CA VAL A 274 -17.71 8.04 15.89
C VAL A 274 -18.11 8.09 17.37
N LEU A 275 -17.13 8.09 18.28
CA LEU A 275 -17.37 8.18 19.71
C LEU A 275 -17.68 9.61 20.18
N GLY A 276 -17.57 10.62 19.32
CA GLY A 276 -17.78 12.03 19.68
C GLY A 276 -16.68 12.60 20.60
N LEU A 277 -15.45 12.07 20.50
CA LEU A 277 -14.31 12.49 21.32
C LEU A 277 -13.36 13.48 20.61
N VAL A 278 -13.62 13.81 19.35
CA VAL A 278 -12.87 14.79 18.52
C VAL A 278 -13.82 15.64 17.68
#